data_ccd35705c6440ce7aaf326bb6e73056c
#
_entry.id   ccd35705c6440ce7aaf326bb6e73056c
#
_cell.length_a   1.000
_cell.length_b   1.000
_cell.length_c   1.000
_cell.angle_alpha   90.00
_cell.angle_beta   90.00
_cell.angle_gamma   90.00
#
_symmetry.space_group_name_H-M   'P 1'
#
loop_
_entity.id
_entity.type
_entity.pdbx_description
1 polymer ?
#
loop_
_entity_poly.entity_id
_entity_poly.type
_entity_poly.pdbx_seq_one_letter_code
_entity_poly.pdbx_strand_id
1 'polypeptide(L)'
;MKEKFNNLVKITKRLRSKDGCPWDKEQTFESLRSHLIEESYEVISAINEKDYINLNEELGDILLQILLISNIAEEENIFTIEQVIEKLSEKLIRRHPHVFGDRTAKNSDDAKKIWEEQKNRESNQTKSPRSKSFPSLIRAVEISKYYSKVSNLDWESSSDLLQVLDDEKNELQAVLKKGNEKEIEEELGDVLFTIANLCRKENINPEIALNESSDKFVKRADVFLKLRSELPDLSEDELWDKAKSITKKSSK
;
A
#
# COMPACT_ATOMS: atom_id res chain seq x y z
N MET A 1 11.40 28.22 0.11
CA MET A 1 10.44 27.11 0.26
C MET A 1 9.03 27.61 0.53
N LYS A 2 8.76 28.39 1.58
CA LYS A 2 7.43 28.94 1.93
C LYS A 2 6.74 29.62 0.75
N GLU A 3 7.45 30.47 0.02
CA GLU A 3 6.91 31.20 -1.12
C GLU A 3 6.51 30.27 -2.29
N LYS A 4 7.34 29.27 -2.61
CA LYS A 4 7.05 28.29 -3.67
C LYS A 4 5.82 27.45 -3.33
N PHE A 5 5.70 26.99 -2.09
CA PHE A 5 4.54 26.24 -1.64
C PHE A 5 3.26 27.08 -1.69
N ASN A 6 3.30 28.30 -1.17
CA ASN A 6 2.16 29.22 -1.25
C ASN A 6 1.76 29.52 -2.69
N ASN A 7 2.73 29.63 -3.61
CA ASN A 7 2.44 29.81 -5.02
C ASN A 7 1.75 28.59 -5.62
N LEU A 8 2.20 27.37 -5.29
CA LEU A 8 1.56 26.14 -5.74
C LEU A 8 0.10 26.05 -5.24
N VAL A 9 -0.16 26.37 -3.97
CA VAL A 9 -1.52 26.43 -3.42
C VAL A 9 -2.39 27.44 -4.20
N LYS A 10 -1.85 28.60 -4.56
CA LYS A 10 -2.58 29.57 -5.38
C LYS A 10 -2.88 29.05 -6.79
N ILE A 11 -1.93 28.34 -7.40
CA ILE A 11 -2.10 27.74 -8.72
C ILE A 11 -3.24 26.73 -8.69
N THR A 12 -3.24 25.79 -7.73
CA THR A 12 -4.28 24.75 -7.63
C THR A 12 -5.66 25.35 -7.31
N LYS A 13 -5.74 26.37 -6.45
CA LYS A 13 -6.98 27.12 -6.22
C LYS A 13 -7.48 27.81 -7.50
N ARG A 14 -6.56 28.37 -8.31
CA ARG A 14 -6.94 28.99 -9.57
C ARG A 14 -7.49 27.99 -10.59
N LEU A 15 -6.94 26.76 -10.66
CA LEU A 15 -7.46 25.72 -11.54
C LEU A 15 -8.94 25.43 -11.25
N ARG A 16 -9.37 25.45 -10.00
CA ARG A 16 -10.77 25.22 -9.59
C ARG A 16 -11.63 26.49 -9.53
N SER A 17 -11.05 27.67 -9.78
CA SER A 17 -11.81 28.94 -9.78
C SER A 17 -12.82 29.03 -10.92
N LYS A 18 -13.72 30.05 -10.88
CA LYS A 18 -14.76 30.27 -11.90
C LYS A 18 -14.20 30.28 -13.34
N ASP A 19 -13.04 30.91 -13.50
CA ASP A 19 -12.35 31.04 -14.79
C ASP A 19 -11.17 30.04 -14.93
N GLY A 20 -11.18 28.98 -14.13
CA GLY A 20 -10.17 27.94 -14.12
C GLY A 20 -10.44 26.81 -15.13
N CYS A 21 -9.77 25.69 -14.95
CA CYS A 21 -9.89 24.52 -15.80
C CYS A 21 -11.25 23.84 -15.61
N PRO A 22 -12.04 23.60 -16.64
CA PRO A 22 -13.34 22.91 -16.53
C PRO A 22 -13.20 21.52 -15.91
N TRP A 23 -12.18 20.76 -16.28
CA TRP A 23 -11.93 19.41 -15.79
C TRP A 23 -11.60 19.40 -14.28
N ASP A 24 -10.72 20.29 -13.81
CA ASP A 24 -10.39 20.38 -12.38
C ASP A 24 -11.58 20.82 -11.53
N LYS A 25 -12.48 21.65 -12.09
CA LYS A 25 -13.70 22.09 -11.41
C LYS A 25 -14.72 20.97 -11.20
N GLU A 26 -14.78 20.01 -12.11
CA GLU A 26 -15.67 18.84 -12.02
C GLU A 26 -15.18 17.78 -11.05
N GLN A 27 -13.91 17.86 -10.59
CA GLN A 27 -13.38 16.90 -9.64
C GLN A 27 -14.11 16.95 -8.29
N THR A 28 -14.35 15.77 -7.74
CA THR A 28 -14.98 15.54 -6.44
C THR A 28 -14.04 14.68 -5.56
N PHE A 29 -14.37 14.53 -4.28
CA PHE A 29 -13.65 13.57 -3.41
C PHE A 29 -13.68 12.15 -4.00
N GLU A 30 -14.79 11.76 -4.63
CA GLU A 30 -14.99 10.44 -5.22
C GLU A 30 -14.11 10.24 -6.45
N SER A 31 -14.04 11.22 -7.35
CA SER A 31 -13.22 11.10 -8.57
C SER A 31 -11.74 11.09 -8.27
N LEU A 32 -11.28 11.86 -7.28
CA LEU A 32 -9.87 11.93 -6.91
C LEU A 32 -9.34 10.68 -6.19
N ARG A 33 -10.23 9.75 -5.76
CA ARG A 33 -9.78 8.49 -5.12
C ARG A 33 -8.96 7.60 -6.04
N SER A 34 -9.38 7.46 -7.32
CA SER A 34 -8.65 6.67 -8.31
C SER A 34 -7.28 7.27 -8.60
N HIS A 35 -7.25 8.57 -8.86
CA HIS A 35 -5.98 9.26 -9.10
C HIS A 35 -5.00 9.13 -7.93
N LEU A 36 -5.44 9.32 -6.70
CA LEU A 36 -4.57 9.14 -5.53
C LEU A 36 -3.98 7.73 -5.43
N ILE A 37 -4.72 6.70 -5.84
CA ILE A 37 -4.24 5.32 -5.89
C ILE A 37 -3.23 5.15 -7.03
N GLU A 38 -3.53 5.65 -8.23
CA GLU A 38 -2.66 5.61 -9.41
C GLU A 38 -1.30 6.26 -9.10
N GLU A 39 -1.28 7.52 -8.65
CA GLU A 39 -0.05 8.23 -8.28
C GLU A 39 0.73 7.50 -7.17
N SER A 40 0.02 6.88 -6.21
CA SER A 40 0.70 6.09 -5.17
C SER A 40 1.40 4.86 -5.73
N TYR A 41 0.86 4.19 -6.74
CA TYR A 41 1.51 3.08 -7.41
C TYR A 41 2.65 3.54 -8.32
N GLU A 42 2.56 4.69 -8.97
CA GLU A 42 3.62 5.27 -9.79
C GLU A 42 4.82 5.66 -8.92
N VAL A 43 4.60 6.25 -7.75
CA VAL A 43 5.65 6.45 -6.73
C VAL A 43 6.31 5.12 -6.33
N ILE A 44 5.53 4.05 -6.08
CA ILE A 44 6.07 2.74 -5.73
C ILE A 44 6.89 2.16 -6.89
N SER A 45 6.42 2.28 -8.12
CA SER A 45 7.14 1.83 -9.32
C SER A 45 8.48 2.56 -9.46
N ALA A 46 8.47 3.89 -9.38
CA ALA A 46 9.69 4.71 -9.46
C ALA A 46 10.72 4.35 -8.38
N ILE A 47 10.26 4.03 -7.14
CA ILE A 47 11.14 3.56 -6.06
C ILE A 47 11.75 2.19 -6.42
N ASN A 48 10.95 1.24 -6.91
CA ASN A 48 11.39 -0.11 -7.25
C ASN A 48 12.40 -0.11 -8.40
N GLU A 49 12.18 0.76 -9.38
CA GLU A 49 13.05 0.93 -10.55
C GLU A 49 14.27 1.80 -10.27
N LYS A 50 14.32 2.46 -9.11
CA LYS A 50 15.33 3.45 -8.72
C LYS A 50 15.39 4.64 -9.70
N ASP A 51 14.27 4.94 -10.34
CA ASP A 51 14.12 6.11 -11.20
C ASP A 51 13.79 7.35 -10.35
N TYR A 52 14.85 8.01 -9.89
CA TYR A 52 14.71 9.19 -9.02
C TYR A 52 14.23 10.45 -9.76
N ILE A 53 14.28 10.45 -11.10
CA ILE A 53 13.74 11.55 -11.89
C ILE A 53 12.22 11.42 -11.90
N ASN A 54 11.71 10.27 -12.27
CA ASN A 54 10.28 9.96 -12.23
C ASN A 54 9.72 10.05 -10.81
N LEU A 55 10.44 9.53 -9.80
CA LEU A 55 10.03 9.65 -8.40
C LEU A 55 9.78 11.11 -7.97
N ASN A 56 10.58 12.06 -8.47
CA ASN A 56 10.38 13.48 -8.16
C ASN A 56 9.11 14.03 -8.79
N GLU A 57 8.74 13.55 -9.98
CA GLU A 57 7.50 13.91 -10.69
C GLU A 57 6.29 13.35 -9.94
N GLU A 58 6.27 12.03 -9.67
CA GLU A 58 5.17 11.35 -8.99
C GLU A 58 4.89 11.87 -7.56
N LEU A 59 5.94 12.28 -6.84
CA LEU A 59 5.76 12.96 -5.55
C LEU A 59 5.08 14.33 -5.72
N GLY A 60 5.29 15.01 -6.85
CA GLY A 60 4.60 16.23 -7.23
C GLY A 60 3.11 15.97 -7.47
N ASP A 61 2.77 14.85 -8.13
CA ASP A 61 1.41 14.49 -8.44
C ASP A 61 0.63 14.02 -7.20
N ILE A 62 1.26 13.27 -6.28
CA ILE A 62 0.69 13.05 -4.94
C ILE A 62 0.40 14.38 -4.22
N LEU A 63 1.32 15.35 -4.28
CA LEU A 63 1.10 16.66 -3.68
C LEU A 63 -0.05 17.42 -4.35
N LEU A 64 -0.20 17.30 -5.67
CA LEU A 64 -1.33 17.86 -6.42
C LEU A 64 -2.65 17.27 -5.93
N GLN A 65 -2.77 15.93 -5.78
CA GLN A 65 -3.97 15.28 -5.25
C GLN A 65 -4.32 15.80 -3.84
N ILE A 66 -3.32 15.95 -2.97
CA ILE A 66 -3.52 16.51 -1.61
C ILE A 66 -4.10 17.93 -1.68
N LEU A 67 -3.57 18.77 -2.55
CA LEU A 67 -4.01 20.15 -2.71
C LEU A 67 -5.41 20.24 -3.33
N LEU A 68 -5.73 19.44 -4.35
CA LEU A 68 -7.06 19.41 -4.95
C LEU A 68 -8.12 18.95 -3.95
N ILE A 69 -7.86 17.86 -3.20
CA ILE A 69 -8.73 17.38 -2.13
C ILE A 69 -8.94 18.46 -1.06
N SER A 70 -7.87 19.18 -0.68
CA SER A 70 -7.96 20.26 0.31
C SER A 70 -8.72 21.47 -0.21
N ASN A 71 -8.62 21.78 -1.50
CA ASN A 71 -9.39 22.86 -2.12
C ASN A 71 -10.88 22.54 -2.13
N ILE A 72 -11.26 21.29 -2.49
CA ILE A 72 -12.66 20.84 -2.43
C ILE A 72 -13.19 20.95 -0.99
N ALA A 73 -12.40 20.49 -0.01
CA ALA A 73 -12.79 20.57 1.39
C ALA A 73 -12.97 22.03 1.86
N GLU A 74 -12.14 22.97 1.39
CA GLU A 74 -12.27 24.38 1.69
C GLU A 74 -13.50 25.01 1.02
N GLU A 75 -13.81 24.64 -0.23
CA GLU A 75 -15.02 25.06 -0.95
C GLU A 75 -16.30 24.61 -0.21
N GLU A 76 -16.26 23.41 0.39
CA GLU A 76 -17.34 22.84 1.20
C GLU A 76 -17.32 23.28 2.68
N ASN A 77 -16.39 24.15 3.08
CA ASN A 77 -16.20 24.61 4.47
C ASN A 77 -15.93 23.49 5.49
N ILE A 78 -15.22 22.43 5.10
CA ILE A 78 -14.88 21.28 5.95
C ILE A 78 -13.55 21.48 6.64
N PHE A 79 -12.47 21.74 5.87
CA PHE A 79 -11.13 22.07 6.36
C PHE A 79 -10.29 22.74 5.25
N THR A 80 -9.13 23.30 5.64
CA THR A 80 -8.17 23.92 4.72
C THR A 80 -6.85 23.16 4.69
N ILE A 81 -6.01 23.42 3.69
CA ILE A 81 -4.65 22.86 3.62
C ILE A 81 -3.78 23.26 4.82
N GLU A 82 -3.96 24.47 5.34
CA GLU A 82 -3.26 24.94 6.53
C GLU A 82 -3.59 24.04 7.74
N GLN A 83 -4.87 23.70 7.92
CA GLN A 83 -5.31 22.80 9.01
C GLN A 83 -4.77 21.37 8.83
N VAL A 84 -4.61 20.91 7.60
CA VAL A 84 -3.97 19.60 7.31
C VAL A 84 -2.52 19.63 7.77
N ILE A 85 -1.76 20.68 7.41
CA ILE A 85 -0.37 20.85 7.79
C ILE A 85 -0.21 20.99 9.30
N GLU A 86 -1.04 21.80 9.94
CA GLU A 86 -1.03 22.02 11.39
C GLU A 86 -1.28 20.70 12.15
N LYS A 87 -2.36 20.00 11.84
CA LYS A 87 -2.70 18.70 12.46
C LYS A 87 -1.61 17.65 12.24
N LEU A 88 -0.97 17.63 11.06
CA LEU A 88 0.15 16.72 10.81
C LEU A 88 1.35 17.09 11.67
N SER A 89 1.69 18.37 11.73
CA SER A 89 2.83 18.88 12.52
C SER A 89 2.66 18.55 14.01
N GLU A 90 1.52 18.87 14.59
CA GLU A 90 1.17 18.53 15.98
C GLU A 90 1.25 17.02 16.26
N LYS A 91 0.71 16.21 15.35
CA LYS A 91 0.76 14.75 15.43
C LYS A 91 2.20 14.23 15.43
N LEU A 92 3.07 14.76 14.56
CA LEU A 92 4.47 14.35 14.48
C LEU A 92 5.22 14.73 15.76
N ILE A 93 5.07 15.96 16.26
CA ILE A 93 5.70 16.42 17.50
C ILE A 93 5.24 15.53 18.66
N ARG A 94 3.95 15.30 18.82
CA ARG A 94 3.39 14.52 19.92
C ARG A 94 3.82 13.04 19.91
N ARG A 95 3.98 12.44 18.70
CA ARG A 95 4.38 11.03 18.57
C ARG A 95 5.88 10.78 18.64
N HIS A 96 6.68 11.84 18.62
CA HIS A 96 8.15 11.76 18.70
C HIS A 96 8.70 12.52 19.92
N PRO A 97 8.24 12.19 21.15
CA PRO A 97 8.76 12.87 22.37
C PRO A 97 10.24 12.59 22.61
N HIS A 98 10.83 11.63 21.93
CA HIS A 98 12.27 11.37 21.95
C HIS A 98 13.06 12.31 21.02
N VAL A 99 12.38 13.12 20.19
CA VAL A 99 12.99 14.15 19.33
C VAL A 99 12.61 15.55 19.79
N PHE A 100 11.34 15.74 20.18
CA PHE A 100 10.78 17.05 20.48
C PHE A 100 10.46 17.28 21.97
N GLY A 101 10.69 16.28 22.84
CA GLY A 101 10.41 16.31 24.26
C GLY A 101 11.54 15.69 25.08
N ASP A 102 11.19 15.17 26.27
CA ASP A 102 12.16 14.71 27.28
C ASP A 102 12.46 13.21 27.28
N ARG A 103 11.86 12.44 26.37
CA ARG A 103 12.13 10.98 26.27
C ARG A 103 13.38 10.73 25.45
N THR A 104 14.02 9.58 25.70
CA THR A 104 15.19 9.14 24.93
C THR A 104 14.92 7.81 24.26
N ALA A 105 15.27 7.66 22.99
CA ALA A 105 15.30 6.39 22.27
C ALA A 105 16.76 6.03 21.96
N LYS A 106 17.18 4.80 22.29
CA LYS A 106 18.56 4.33 22.10
C LYS A 106 18.77 3.73 20.69
N ASN A 107 17.71 3.25 20.09
CA ASN A 107 17.71 2.60 18.77
C ASN A 107 16.33 2.75 18.09
N SER A 108 16.20 2.21 16.90
CA SER A 108 14.97 2.23 16.12
C SER A 108 13.79 1.52 16.80
N ASP A 109 14.05 0.43 17.51
CA ASP A 109 13.01 -0.34 18.19
C ASP A 109 12.43 0.43 19.38
N ASP A 110 13.29 1.11 20.15
CA ASP A 110 12.85 2.00 21.23
C ASP A 110 12.01 3.16 20.66
N ALA A 111 12.45 3.76 19.57
CA ALA A 111 11.71 4.84 18.90
C ALA A 111 10.33 4.36 18.42
N LYS A 112 10.27 3.16 17.82
CA LYS A 112 9.02 2.54 17.35
C LYS A 112 8.06 2.26 18.51
N LYS A 113 8.54 1.70 19.62
CA LYS A 113 7.75 1.46 20.84
C LYS A 113 7.17 2.76 21.40
N ILE A 114 8.00 3.81 21.52
CA ILE A 114 7.57 5.12 21.99
C ILE A 114 6.44 5.68 21.07
N TRP A 115 6.64 5.59 19.76
CA TRP A 115 5.65 6.04 18.78
C TRP A 115 4.33 5.28 18.88
N GLU A 116 4.38 3.96 19.05
CA GLU A 116 3.19 3.12 19.23
C GLU A 116 2.46 3.41 20.54
N GLU A 117 3.17 3.63 21.63
CA GLU A 117 2.59 4.06 22.92
C GLU A 117 1.82 5.38 22.78
N GLN A 118 2.42 6.39 22.13
CA GLN A 118 1.75 7.66 21.90
C GLN A 118 0.53 7.51 20.99
N LYS A 119 0.64 6.74 19.92
CA LYS A 119 -0.48 6.43 19.02
C LYS A 119 -1.63 5.74 19.76
N ASN A 120 -1.33 4.80 20.64
CA ASN A 120 -2.34 4.08 21.41
C ASN A 120 -3.03 4.98 22.46
N ARG A 121 -2.31 5.94 23.07
CA ARG A 121 -2.88 6.94 23.98
C ARG A 121 -3.87 7.89 23.29
N GLU A 122 -3.62 8.22 22.02
CA GLU A 122 -4.52 9.07 21.22
C GLU A 122 -5.81 8.34 20.81
N SER A 123 -5.74 7.04 20.66
CA SER A 123 -6.86 6.22 20.20
C SER A 123 -7.74 5.76 21.39
N ASN A 124 -8.46 6.70 22.02
CA ASN A 124 -9.65 6.34 22.80
C ASN A 124 -10.78 5.75 21.93
N GLN A 125 -10.59 5.71 20.62
CA GLN A 125 -11.42 5.05 19.63
C GLN A 125 -10.51 4.27 18.71
N THR A 126 -10.29 3.00 19.01
CA THR A 126 -9.82 2.03 18.01
C THR A 126 -10.77 2.15 16.82
N LYS A 127 -10.32 2.83 15.75
CA LYS A 127 -11.09 2.89 14.50
C LYS A 127 -11.31 1.45 14.08
N SER A 128 -12.56 1.01 14.16
CA SER A 128 -12.92 -0.33 13.69
C SER A 128 -12.42 -0.51 12.25
N PRO A 129 -11.73 -1.60 11.91
CA PRO A 129 -11.24 -1.88 10.56
C PRO A 129 -12.37 -2.25 9.58
N ARG A 130 -13.62 -1.91 9.94
CA ARG A 130 -14.81 -2.16 9.11
C ARG A 130 -14.84 -1.33 7.83
N SER A 131 -13.89 -0.39 7.66
CA SER A 131 -13.76 0.34 6.40
C SER A 131 -13.45 -0.62 5.26
N LYS A 132 -14.37 -0.69 4.28
CA LYS A 132 -14.18 -1.45 3.04
C LYS A 132 -13.31 -0.70 2.02
N SER A 133 -12.67 0.40 2.43
CA SER A 133 -11.92 1.30 1.54
C SER A 133 -10.49 0.87 1.27
N PHE A 134 -9.97 -0.10 2.03
CA PHE A 134 -8.62 -0.64 1.78
C PHE A 134 -8.62 -1.69 0.68
N PRO A 135 -7.52 -1.82 -0.10
CA PRO A 135 -7.27 -3.03 -0.89
C PRO A 135 -7.40 -4.29 -0.03
N SER A 136 -7.84 -5.39 -0.61
CA SER A 136 -8.31 -6.55 0.15
C SER A 136 -7.25 -7.16 1.06
N LEU A 137 -6.00 -7.26 0.60
CA LEU A 137 -4.90 -7.80 1.42
C LEU A 137 -4.52 -6.87 2.58
N ILE A 138 -4.49 -5.55 2.35
CA ILE A 138 -4.27 -4.57 3.43
C ILE A 138 -5.44 -4.59 4.41
N ARG A 139 -6.67 -4.73 3.93
CA ARG A 139 -7.84 -4.85 4.80
C ARG A 139 -7.76 -6.08 5.71
N ALA A 140 -7.33 -7.23 5.19
CA ALA A 140 -7.10 -8.45 5.99
C ALA A 140 -6.08 -8.19 7.10
N VAL A 141 -4.94 -7.55 6.78
CA VAL A 141 -3.92 -7.14 7.75
C VAL A 141 -4.48 -6.21 8.83
N GLU A 142 -5.23 -5.18 8.45
CA GLU A 142 -5.76 -4.19 9.41
C GLU A 142 -6.87 -4.79 10.31
N ILE A 143 -7.70 -5.68 9.78
CA ILE A 143 -8.68 -6.45 10.57
C ILE A 143 -7.95 -7.26 11.63
N SER A 144 -6.96 -8.03 11.25
CA SER A 144 -6.21 -8.90 12.18
C SER A 144 -5.45 -8.09 13.23
N LYS A 145 -4.80 -6.98 12.86
CA LYS A 145 -4.18 -6.05 13.81
C LYS A 145 -5.18 -5.50 14.85
N TYR A 146 -6.38 -5.21 14.40
CA TYR A 146 -7.42 -4.70 15.29
C TYR A 146 -7.83 -5.77 16.31
N TYR A 147 -8.20 -6.97 15.85
CA TYR A 147 -8.68 -8.03 16.74
C TYR A 147 -7.56 -8.60 17.64
N SER A 148 -6.33 -8.64 17.16
CA SER A 148 -5.17 -8.93 18.00
C SER A 148 -5.08 -8.00 19.21
N LYS A 149 -5.35 -6.70 19.02
CA LYS A 149 -5.29 -5.70 20.11
C LYS A 149 -6.48 -5.72 21.05
N VAL A 150 -7.69 -5.94 20.54
CA VAL A 150 -8.92 -5.80 21.36
C VAL A 150 -9.36 -7.09 22.03
N SER A 151 -9.02 -8.23 21.49
CA SER A 151 -9.45 -9.55 21.96
C SER A 151 -8.31 -10.55 22.15
N ASN A 152 -7.07 -10.13 21.94
CA ASN A 152 -5.88 -11.01 21.94
C ASN A 152 -6.02 -12.20 20.97
N LEU A 153 -6.85 -12.03 19.92
CA LEU A 153 -7.06 -13.02 18.89
C LEU A 153 -5.94 -12.86 17.85
N ASP A 154 -4.87 -13.61 18.01
CA ASP A 154 -3.70 -13.60 17.12
C ASP A 154 -3.00 -14.96 17.14
N TRP A 155 -2.27 -15.28 16.09
CA TRP A 155 -1.33 -16.39 16.05
C TRP A 155 -0.06 -16.04 16.82
N GLU A 156 0.56 -17.01 17.47
CA GLU A 156 1.78 -16.74 18.24
C GLU A 156 2.98 -16.46 17.33
N SER A 157 3.11 -17.22 16.25
CA SER A 157 4.27 -17.15 15.35
C SER A 157 3.91 -17.29 13.87
N SER A 158 4.87 -16.99 13.00
CA SER A 158 4.77 -17.29 11.56
C SER A 158 4.75 -18.79 11.29
N SER A 159 5.31 -19.61 12.18
CA SER A 159 5.25 -21.09 12.06
C SER A 159 3.82 -21.61 12.22
N ASP A 160 3.06 -21.02 13.15
CA ASP A 160 1.65 -21.42 13.34
C ASP A 160 0.82 -21.05 12.11
N LEU A 161 1.09 -19.88 11.52
CA LEU A 161 0.43 -19.47 10.27
C LEU A 161 0.79 -20.34 9.07
N LEU A 162 2.01 -20.88 9.00
CA LEU A 162 2.38 -21.85 7.97
C LEU A 162 1.61 -23.18 8.15
N GLN A 163 1.37 -23.60 9.39
CA GLN A 163 0.54 -24.78 9.64
C GLN A 163 -0.91 -24.53 9.20
N VAL A 164 -1.49 -23.38 9.56
CA VAL A 164 -2.83 -22.99 9.10
C VAL A 164 -2.88 -22.94 7.57
N LEU A 165 -1.86 -22.40 6.91
CA LEU A 165 -1.81 -22.36 5.44
C LEU A 165 -1.81 -23.77 4.81
N ASP A 166 -1.16 -24.74 5.45
CA ASP A 166 -1.20 -26.12 5.00
C ASP A 166 -2.59 -26.73 5.18
N ASP A 167 -3.30 -26.39 6.25
CA ASP A 167 -4.68 -26.82 6.48
C ASP A 167 -5.63 -26.22 5.44
N GLU A 168 -5.59 -24.89 5.21
CA GLU A 168 -6.38 -24.21 4.19
C GLU A 168 -6.12 -24.76 2.77
N LYS A 169 -4.86 -25.06 2.46
CA LYS A 169 -4.50 -25.72 1.18
C LYS A 169 -5.16 -27.08 1.03
N ASN A 170 -5.23 -27.88 2.10
CA ASN A 170 -5.88 -29.20 2.07
C ASN A 170 -7.40 -29.08 1.92
N GLU A 171 -8.03 -28.10 2.56
CA GLU A 171 -9.45 -27.80 2.44
C GLU A 171 -9.77 -27.33 1.01
N LEU A 172 -8.99 -26.41 0.45
CA LEU A 172 -9.09 -26.01 -0.95
C LEU A 172 -8.95 -27.20 -1.92
N GLN A 173 -8.00 -28.10 -1.68
CA GLN A 173 -7.84 -29.32 -2.51
C GLN A 173 -9.06 -30.23 -2.44
N ALA A 174 -9.73 -30.32 -1.30
CA ALA A 174 -10.93 -31.13 -1.11
C ALA A 174 -12.14 -30.57 -1.86
N VAL A 175 -12.35 -29.23 -1.79
CA VAL A 175 -13.48 -28.58 -2.49
C VAL A 175 -13.26 -28.47 -4.00
N LEU A 176 -12.02 -28.32 -4.48
CA LEU A 176 -11.69 -28.38 -5.90
C LEU A 176 -12.09 -29.71 -6.54
N LYS A 177 -12.02 -30.84 -5.82
CA LYS A 177 -12.47 -32.13 -6.29
C LYS A 177 -13.99 -32.24 -6.38
N LYS A 178 -14.74 -31.50 -5.58
CA LYS A 178 -16.21 -31.45 -5.57
C LYS A 178 -16.79 -30.54 -6.65
N GLY A 179 -16.05 -29.51 -7.08
CA GLY A 179 -16.43 -28.58 -8.13
C GLY A 179 -17.50 -27.56 -7.73
N ASN A 180 -17.72 -27.33 -6.43
CA ASN A 180 -18.65 -26.31 -5.95
C ASN A 180 -17.94 -24.94 -5.95
N GLU A 181 -18.34 -24.05 -6.87
CA GLU A 181 -17.71 -22.75 -7.08
C GLU A 181 -17.71 -21.88 -5.80
N LYS A 182 -18.80 -21.87 -5.06
CA LYS A 182 -18.93 -21.06 -3.84
C LYS A 182 -18.00 -21.55 -2.73
N GLU A 183 -17.88 -22.87 -2.53
CA GLU A 183 -16.94 -23.45 -1.56
C GLU A 183 -15.49 -23.17 -1.99
N ILE A 184 -15.18 -23.24 -3.29
CA ILE A 184 -13.86 -22.92 -3.83
C ILE A 184 -13.51 -21.43 -3.59
N GLU A 185 -14.48 -20.52 -3.78
CA GLU A 185 -14.29 -19.08 -3.51
C GLU A 185 -13.99 -18.83 -2.02
N GLU A 186 -14.68 -19.50 -1.11
CA GLU A 186 -14.49 -19.44 0.34
C GLU A 186 -13.07 -19.87 0.72
N GLU A 187 -12.65 -21.07 0.34
CA GLU A 187 -11.32 -21.59 0.67
C GLU A 187 -10.18 -20.78 0.05
N LEU A 188 -10.36 -20.26 -1.18
CA LEU A 188 -9.38 -19.33 -1.77
C LEU A 188 -9.27 -18.04 -0.96
N GLY A 189 -10.39 -17.57 -0.41
CA GLY A 189 -10.42 -16.42 0.48
C GLY A 189 -9.62 -16.66 1.76
N ASP A 190 -9.75 -17.84 2.37
CA ASP A 190 -9.06 -18.21 3.61
C ASP A 190 -7.57 -18.39 3.40
N VAL A 191 -7.15 -18.99 2.29
CA VAL A 191 -5.73 -19.04 1.87
C VAL A 191 -5.15 -17.62 1.73
N LEU A 192 -5.84 -16.70 1.04
CA LEU A 192 -5.38 -15.32 0.85
C LEU A 192 -5.32 -14.54 2.18
N PHE A 193 -6.28 -14.75 3.07
CA PHE A 193 -6.31 -14.16 4.41
C PHE A 193 -5.12 -14.63 5.25
N THR A 194 -4.83 -15.93 5.24
CA THR A 194 -3.70 -16.52 5.95
C THR A 194 -2.36 -16.01 5.42
N ILE A 195 -2.20 -15.90 4.09
CA ILE A 195 -1.00 -15.31 3.47
C ILE A 195 -0.84 -13.83 3.87
N ALA A 196 -1.92 -13.04 3.86
CA ALA A 196 -1.84 -11.64 4.29
C ALA A 196 -1.41 -11.51 5.76
N ASN A 197 -1.85 -12.43 6.63
CA ASN A 197 -1.44 -12.48 8.03
C ASN A 197 0.01 -12.94 8.22
N LEU A 198 0.50 -13.86 7.40
CA LEU A 198 1.91 -14.24 7.38
C LEU A 198 2.78 -13.02 7.02
N CYS A 199 2.42 -12.26 5.99
CA CYS A 199 3.09 -11.00 5.64
C CYS A 199 3.07 -10.02 6.82
N ARG A 200 1.93 -9.90 7.52
CA ARG A 200 1.81 -9.05 8.71
C ARG A 200 2.79 -9.44 9.81
N LYS A 201 2.93 -10.72 10.12
CA LYS A 201 3.87 -11.23 11.14
C LYS A 201 5.33 -10.93 10.79
N GLU A 202 5.66 -11.03 9.51
CA GLU A 202 7.01 -10.72 8.99
C GLU A 202 7.23 -9.21 8.72
N ASN A 203 6.27 -8.34 9.06
CA ASN A 203 6.31 -6.91 8.77
C ASN A 203 6.46 -6.57 7.28
N ILE A 204 5.93 -7.41 6.41
CA ILE A 204 5.89 -7.23 4.96
C ILE A 204 4.53 -6.66 4.57
N ASN A 205 4.51 -5.73 3.62
CA ASN A 205 3.26 -5.27 3.00
C ASN A 205 2.83 -6.26 1.91
N PRO A 206 1.66 -6.94 2.03
CA PRO A 206 1.26 -7.97 1.09
C PRO A 206 0.93 -7.45 -0.31
N GLU A 207 0.42 -6.21 -0.45
CA GLU A 207 0.16 -5.61 -1.77
C GLU A 207 1.48 -5.36 -2.51
N ILE A 208 2.49 -4.79 -1.81
CA ILE A 208 3.82 -4.56 -2.41
C ILE A 208 4.45 -5.89 -2.79
N ALA A 209 4.42 -6.89 -1.92
CA ALA A 209 5.00 -8.20 -2.20
C ALA A 209 4.35 -8.89 -3.41
N LEU A 210 3.03 -8.75 -3.57
CA LEU A 210 2.31 -9.30 -4.72
C LEU A 210 2.63 -8.53 -6.00
N ASN A 211 2.67 -7.20 -5.96
CA ASN A 211 3.05 -6.37 -7.10
C ASN A 211 4.47 -6.69 -7.58
N GLU A 212 5.46 -6.74 -6.69
CA GLU A 212 6.83 -7.13 -7.06
C GLU A 212 6.91 -8.52 -7.70
N SER A 213 6.08 -9.45 -7.21
CA SER A 213 6.01 -10.79 -7.81
C SER A 213 5.37 -10.77 -9.20
N SER A 214 4.36 -9.93 -9.41
CA SER A 214 3.71 -9.70 -10.69
C SER A 214 4.67 -9.08 -11.70
N ASP A 215 5.39 -8.02 -11.33
CA ASP A 215 6.40 -7.37 -12.18
C ASP A 215 7.52 -8.34 -12.56
N LYS A 216 7.95 -9.16 -11.61
CA LYS A 216 8.91 -10.23 -11.87
C LYS A 216 8.38 -11.25 -12.88
N PHE A 217 7.08 -11.57 -12.81
CA PHE A 217 6.44 -12.46 -13.78
C PHE A 217 6.41 -11.80 -15.18
N VAL A 218 5.99 -10.53 -15.27
CA VAL A 218 5.96 -9.78 -16.54
C VAL A 218 7.35 -9.77 -17.18
N LYS A 219 8.40 -9.35 -16.45
CA LYS A 219 9.78 -9.34 -16.96
C LYS A 219 10.23 -10.72 -17.48
N ARG A 220 9.81 -11.80 -16.82
CA ARG A 220 10.12 -13.18 -17.28
C ARG A 220 9.32 -13.58 -18.49
N ALA A 221 8.04 -13.21 -18.55
CA ALA A 221 7.18 -13.48 -19.69
C ALA A 221 7.69 -12.78 -20.96
N ASP A 222 8.12 -11.53 -20.85
CA ASP A 222 8.71 -10.79 -21.99
C ASP A 222 9.97 -11.47 -22.52
N VAL A 223 10.88 -11.90 -21.63
CA VAL A 223 12.08 -12.66 -22.01
C VAL A 223 11.70 -14.02 -22.62
N PHE A 224 10.71 -14.71 -22.05
CA PHE A 224 10.20 -15.97 -22.56
C PHE A 224 9.66 -15.82 -24.00
N LEU A 225 8.84 -14.81 -24.26
CA LEU A 225 8.28 -14.54 -25.59
C LEU A 225 9.38 -14.28 -26.63
N LYS A 226 10.42 -13.52 -26.24
CA LYS A 226 11.58 -13.30 -27.08
C LYS A 226 12.32 -14.60 -27.36
N LEU A 227 12.64 -15.38 -26.34
CA LEU A 227 13.33 -16.68 -26.50
C LEU A 227 12.53 -17.66 -27.33
N ARG A 228 11.21 -17.69 -27.21
CA ARG A 228 10.31 -18.55 -27.98
C ARG A 228 10.43 -18.26 -29.49
N SER A 229 10.62 -17.00 -29.88
CA SER A 229 10.83 -16.63 -31.27
C SER A 229 12.25 -16.95 -31.79
N GLU A 230 13.24 -16.90 -30.90
CA GLU A 230 14.66 -17.13 -31.26
C GLU A 230 15.05 -18.62 -31.20
N LEU A 231 14.40 -19.43 -30.38
CA LEU A 231 14.73 -20.83 -30.08
C LEU A 231 13.48 -21.74 -30.18
N PRO A 232 12.89 -21.87 -31.37
CA PRO A 232 11.63 -22.60 -31.58
C PRO A 232 11.70 -24.11 -31.27
N ASP A 233 12.89 -24.68 -31.20
CA ASP A 233 13.10 -26.11 -30.93
C ASP A 233 13.11 -26.47 -29.44
N LEU A 234 13.13 -25.48 -28.54
CA LEU A 234 13.10 -25.72 -27.10
C LEU A 234 11.65 -25.86 -26.58
N SER A 235 11.49 -26.70 -25.57
CA SER A 235 10.24 -26.80 -24.85
C SER A 235 9.89 -25.54 -24.07
N GLU A 236 8.61 -25.33 -23.75
CA GLU A 236 8.16 -24.18 -22.96
C GLU A 236 8.81 -24.15 -21.56
N ASP A 237 9.05 -25.28 -20.93
CA ASP A 237 9.73 -25.38 -19.63
C ASP A 237 11.20 -24.95 -19.74
N GLU A 238 11.93 -25.38 -20.77
CA GLU A 238 13.32 -24.98 -20.99
C GLU A 238 13.43 -23.47 -21.28
N LEU A 239 12.51 -22.92 -22.08
CA LEU A 239 12.42 -21.49 -22.36
C LEU A 239 12.14 -20.69 -21.10
N TRP A 240 11.21 -21.16 -20.25
CA TRP A 240 10.87 -20.53 -18.99
C TRP A 240 12.03 -20.55 -17.99
N ASP A 241 12.76 -21.64 -17.88
CA ASP A 241 13.93 -21.74 -17.02
C ASP A 241 15.07 -20.83 -17.49
N LYS A 242 15.28 -20.71 -18.82
CA LYS A 242 16.20 -19.72 -19.38
C LYS A 242 15.77 -18.29 -19.04
N ALA A 243 14.48 -17.95 -19.19
CA ALA A 243 13.95 -16.64 -18.85
C ALA A 243 14.17 -16.30 -17.36
N LYS A 244 13.90 -17.25 -16.45
CA LYS A 244 14.22 -17.11 -15.02
C LYS A 244 15.69 -16.84 -14.76
N SER A 245 16.58 -17.54 -15.46
CA SER A 245 18.04 -17.39 -15.32
C SER A 245 18.52 -16.01 -15.77
N ILE A 246 18.02 -15.53 -16.92
CA ILE A 246 18.38 -14.23 -17.50
C ILE A 246 17.91 -13.09 -16.56
N THR A 247 16.65 -13.11 -16.16
CA THR A 247 16.07 -12.07 -15.31
C THR A 247 16.70 -12.00 -13.91
N LYS A 248 17.17 -13.14 -13.37
CA LYS A 248 17.89 -13.18 -12.10
C LYS A 248 19.28 -12.54 -12.15
N LYS A 249 19.94 -12.55 -13.30
CA LYS A 249 21.26 -11.91 -13.49
C LYS A 249 21.14 -10.39 -13.65
N SER A 250 20.03 -9.89 -14.19
CA SER A 250 19.79 -8.45 -14.40
C SER A 250 19.36 -7.72 -13.13
N SER A 251 19.04 -8.46 -12.06
CA SER A 251 18.59 -7.91 -10.76
C SER A 251 19.71 -7.81 -9.70
N LYS A 252 20.97 -8.08 -10.11
CA LYS A 252 22.17 -7.88 -9.30
C LYS A 252 23.00 -6.72 -9.83
#